data_375b0b6d0fb566eeeca65612e5d56da8
#
_entry.id   375b0b6d0fb566eeeca65612e5d56da8
#
_cell.length_a   1.000
_cell.length_b   1.000
_cell.length_c   1.000
_cell.angle_alpha   90.00
_cell.angle_beta   90.00
_cell.angle_gamma   90.00
#
_symmetry.space_group_name_H-M   'P 1'
#
loop_
_entity.id
_entity.type
_entity.pdbx_description
1 polymer ?
#
loop_
_entity_poly.entity_id
_entity_poly.type
_entity_poly.pdbx_seq_one_letter_code
_entity_poly.pdbx_strand_id
1 'polypeptide(L)'
;LSDATLDLSSTLLTQVARQWGRSAGSGGAALRRVTLEAGAPDAPVDRAHQYDAGKEEHDLGAVLVAAVFDAMNRVFVRKTKHVRQLAATPHAPQASVTALLAAEAQKLAAEFLNILVRAIDYCPPVDVTFGEYLRALVTADAVTVPDDPCGYREALVYAFRRYGIRVDGVADLSEESLLWCPPERPLPPVD
;
A
#
# COMPACT_ATOMS: atom_id res chain seq x y z
N LEU A 1 7.41 10.62 -27.95
CA LEU A 1 6.35 9.57 -28.04
C LEU A 1 6.37 8.62 -26.84
N SER A 2 6.96 9.02 -25.73
CA SER A 2 7.27 8.14 -24.58
C SER A 2 6.43 8.41 -23.33
N ASP A 3 5.70 9.50 -23.24
CA ASP A 3 5.06 9.91 -21.97
C ASP A 3 3.58 9.54 -21.79
N ALA A 4 2.84 9.25 -22.87
CA ALA A 4 1.40 9.06 -22.78
C ALA A 4 0.95 7.76 -22.10
N THR A 5 1.79 6.72 -22.10
CA THR A 5 1.45 5.40 -21.51
C THR A 5 1.70 5.33 -20.00
N LEU A 6 2.60 6.17 -19.48
CA LEU A 6 2.86 6.28 -18.03
C LEU A 6 1.73 7.02 -17.30
N ASP A 7 1.06 7.92 -18.00
CA ASP A 7 0.02 8.77 -17.42
C ASP A 7 -1.31 8.03 -17.14
N LEU A 8 -1.62 6.98 -17.91
CA LEU A 8 -2.88 6.22 -17.76
C LEU A 8 -2.96 5.43 -16.45
N SER A 9 -1.84 4.85 -15.97
CA SER A 9 -1.86 4.10 -14.70
C SER A 9 -1.92 5.03 -13.49
N SER A 10 -1.22 6.15 -13.53
CA SER A 10 -1.34 7.19 -12.50
C SER A 10 -2.73 7.82 -12.51
N THR A 11 -3.34 8.00 -13.68
CA THR A 11 -4.67 8.58 -13.83
C THR A 11 -5.79 7.66 -13.30
N LEU A 12 -5.70 6.33 -13.53
CA LEU A 12 -6.72 5.37 -13.04
C LEU A 12 -6.66 5.22 -11.52
N LEU A 13 -5.49 5.02 -10.94
CA LEU A 13 -5.32 4.97 -9.50
C LEU A 13 -5.68 6.30 -8.84
N THR A 14 -5.33 7.41 -9.48
CA THR A 14 -5.72 8.76 -9.05
C THR A 14 -7.23 8.97 -9.13
N GLN A 15 -7.94 8.40 -10.10
CA GLN A 15 -9.40 8.47 -10.17
C GLN A 15 -10.07 7.66 -9.06
N VAL A 16 -9.58 6.46 -8.76
CA VAL A 16 -10.06 5.66 -7.62
C VAL A 16 -9.85 6.42 -6.31
N ALA A 17 -8.67 6.97 -6.10
CA ALA A 17 -8.36 7.76 -4.93
C ALA A 17 -9.18 9.07 -4.85
N ARG A 18 -9.46 9.74 -5.97
CA ARG A 18 -10.36 10.90 -6.04
C ARG A 18 -11.80 10.53 -5.70
N GLN A 19 -12.26 9.37 -6.13
CA GLN A 19 -13.61 8.89 -5.84
C GLN A 19 -13.78 8.57 -4.35
N TRP A 20 -12.77 7.97 -3.74
CA TRP A 20 -12.72 7.74 -2.30
C TRP A 20 -12.66 9.04 -1.49
N GLY A 21 -11.80 9.96 -1.87
CA GLY A 21 -11.68 11.26 -1.21
C GLY A 21 -12.96 12.11 -1.26
N ARG A 22 -13.82 11.94 -2.29
CA ARG A 22 -15.13 12.60 -2.36
C ARG A 22 -16.15 11.97 -1.40
N SER A 23 -16.03 10.68 -1.14
CA SER A 23 -16.93 9.96 -0.23
C SER A 23 -16.57 10.18 1.24
N ALA A 24 -15.33 10.55 1.55
CA ALA A 24 -14.80 10.70 2.91
C ALA A 24 -14.91 12.12 3.49
N GLY A 25 -15.53 13.08 2.82
CA GLY A 25 -15.72 14.45 3.33
C GLY A 25 -14.46 15.33 3.21
N SER A 26 -14.27 16.29 4.13
CA SER A 26 -13.23 17.34 4.07
C SER A 26 -11.76 16.86 4.04
N GLY A 27 -11.48 15.60 4.34
CA GLY A 27 -10.15 14.96 4.18
C GLY A 27 -9.70 14.75 2.74
N GLY A 28 -10.57 14.99 1.76
CA GLY A 28 -10.29 14.76 0.33
C GLY A 28 -9.20 15.63 -0.30
N ALA A 29 -8.74 16.69 0.36
CA ALA A 29 -7.63 17.50 -0.13
C ALA A 29 -6.27 16.86 0.19
N ALA A 30 -6.09 16.26 1.35
CA ALA A 30 -4.86 15.56 1.76
C ALA A 30 -4.69 14.28 0.92
N LEU A 31 -5.74 13.47 0.78
CA LEU A 31 -5.74 12.27 -0.05
C LEU A 31 -5.45 12.58 -1.52
N ARG A 32 -5.99 13.68 -2.06
CA ARG A 32 -5.70 14.15 -3.42
C ARG A 32 -4.24 14.52 -3.62
N ARG A 33 -3.62 15.14 -2.62
CA ARG A 33 -2.20 15.54 -2.69
C ARG A 33 -1.28 14.32 -2.69
N VAL A 34 -1.52 13.39 -1.78
CA VAL A 34 -0.79 12.13 -1.65
C VAL A 34 -0.84 11.28 -2.92
N THR A 35 -2.01 11.18 -3.57
CA THR A 35 -2.18 10.36 -4.77
C THR A 35 -1.65 11.02 -6.05
N LEU A 36 -1.60 12.35 -6.11
CA LEU A 36 -1.02 13.09 -7.24
C LEU A 36 0.51 13.14 -7.18
N GLU A 37 1.06 13.06 -5.96
CA GLU A 37 2.50 13.10 -5.69
C GLU A 37 3.13 11.71 -5.53
N ALA A 38 2.34 10.65 -5.54
CA ALA A 38 2.83 9.27 -5.70
C ALA A 38 3.41 9.13 -7.12
N GLY A 39 4.59 9.71 -7.29
CA GLY A 39 5.40 9.65 -8.52
C GLY A 39 5.74 8.23 -8.92
N ALA A 40 6.64 8.07 -9.90
CA ALA A 40 7.20 6.77 -10.25
C ALA A 40 7.61 6.01 -8.96
N PRO A 41 7.48 4.67 -8.93
CA PRO A 41 7.69 3.84 -7.72
C PRO A 41 8.99 4.11 -6.94
N ASP A 42 9.98 4.77 -7.54
CA ASP A 42 11.28 5.06 -6.92
C ASP A 42 11.58 6.57 -6.83
N ALA A 43 10.60 7.45 -7.09
CA ALA A 43 10.78 8.89 -6.94
C ALA A 43 11.04 9.26 -5.46
N PRO A 44 11.96 10.16 -5.14
CA PRO A 44 12.24 10.55 -3.75
C PRO A 44 10.96 11.01 -3.03
N VAL A 45 10.74 10.53 -1.81
CA VAL A 45 9.66 11.04 -0.96
C VAL A 45 10.07 12.39 -0.41
N ASP A 46 9.25 13.40 -0.63
CA ASP A 46 9.47 14.73 -0.03
C ASP A 46 9.49 14.60 1.50
N ARG A 47 10.38 15.35 2.16
CA ARG A 47 10.48 15.44 3.62
C ARG A 47 9.14 15.82 4.28
N ALA A 48 8.33 16.63 3.59
CA ALA A 48 7.00 16.98 4.07
C ALA A 48 6.08 15.75 4.23
N HIS A 49 6.31 14.68 3.47
CA HIS A 49 5.53 13.43 3.49
C HIS A 49 6.20 12.30 4.27
N GLN A 50 7.36 12.54 4.89
CA GLN A 50 7.97 11.55 5.78
C GLN A 50 7.36 11.58 7.18
N TYR A 51 7.37 10.44 7.84
CA TYR A 51 6.93 10.31 9.22
C TYR A 51 7.78 11.17 10.15
N ASP A 52 7.11 11.94 10.98
CA ASP A 52 7.69 12.71 12.07
C ASP A 52 6.65 12.75 13.19
N ALA A 53 7.02 12.24 14.37
CA ALA A 53 6.11 12.16 15.52
C ALA A 53 5.61 13.55 16.03
N GLY A 54 6.27 14.63 15.63
CA GLY A 54 5.85 15.99 15.95
C GLY A 54 4.77 16.57 15.01
N LYS A 55 4.36 15.82 13.98
CA LYS A 55 3.31 16.24 13.06
C LYS A 55 1.92 16.14 13.70
N GLU A 56 1.01 16.91 13.15
CA GLU A 56 -0.40 16.87 13.50
C GLU A 56 -1.02 15.54 13.05
N GLU A 57 -2.04 15.06 13.76
CA GLU A 57 -2.62 13.73 13.58
C GLU A 57 -3.12 13.46 12.15
N HIS A 58 -3.72 14.46 11.49
CA HIS A 58 -4.17 14.32 10.10
C HIS A 58 -3.02 14.19 9.11
N ASP A 59 -1.90 14.87 9.37
CA ASP A 59 -0.69 14.78 8.55
C ASP A 59 -0.02 13.40 8.74
N LEU A 60 -0.02 12.86 9.96
CA LEU A 60 0.42 11.49 10.23
C LEU A 60 -0.45 10.47 9.49
N GLY A 61 -1.77 10.64 9.53
CA GLY A 61 -2.70 9.80 8.76
C GLY A 61 -2.42 9.84 7.26
N ALA A 62 -2.09 11.02 6.72
CA ALA A 62 -1.73 11.18 5.31
C ALA A 62 -0.44 10.42 4.95
N VAL A 63 0.56 10.39 5.85
CA VAL A 63 1.80 9.62 5.66
C VAL A 63 1.51 8.11 5.58
N LEU A 64 0.65 7.60 6.47
CA LEU A 64 0.25 6.19 6.46
C LEU A 64 -0.45 5.82 5.14
N VAL A 65 -1.43 6.63 4.73
CA VAL A 65 -2.15 6.43 3.47
C VAL A 65 -1.20 6.45 2.27
N ALA A 66 -0.22 7.36 2.27
CA ALA A 66 0.78 7.46 1.22
C ALA A 66 1.66 6.20 1.15
N ALA A 67 2.09 5.67 2.29
CA ALA A 67 2.90 4.46 2.36
C ALA A 67 2.13 3.24 1.83
N VAL A 68 0.87 3.06 2.25
CA VAL A 68 0.00 1.97 1.75
C VAL A 68 -0.24 2.10 0.24
N PHE A 69 -0.48 3.32 -0.24
CA PHE A 69 -0.72 3.55 -1.66
C PHE A 69 0.54 3.32 -2.51
N ASP A 70 1.72 3.68 -2.01
CA ASP A 70 3.01 3.37 -2.67
C ASP A 70 3.22 1.85 -2.77
N ALA A 71 2.94 1.09 -1.70
CA ALA A 71 2.99 -0.36 -1.72
C ALA A 71 2.03 -0.95 -2.77
N MET A 72 0.78 -0.48 -2.79
CA MET A 72 -0.22 -0.89 -3.78
C MET A 72 0.24 -0.59 -5.22
N ASN A 73 0.79 0.59 -5.46
CA ASN A 73 1.30 0.98 -6.78
C ASN A 73 2.47 0.10 -7.24
N ARG A 74 3.37 -0.29 -6.32
CA ARG A 74 4.48 -1.22 -6.61
C ARG A 74 3.98 -2.58 -7.07
N VAL A 75 3.03 -3.14 -6.34
CA VAL A 75 2.40 -4.41 -6.72
C VAL A 75 1.67 -4.27 -8.05
N PHE A 76 0.94 -3.17 -8.28
CA PHE A 76 0.26 -2.91 -9.54
C PHE A 76 1.23 -2.88 -10.73
N VAL A 77 2.33 -2.15 -10.62
CA VAL A 77 3.37 -2.09 -11.67
C VAL A 77 3.95 -3.47 -11.95
N ARG A 78 4.19 -4.26 -10.91
CA ARG A 78 4.71 -5.63 -11.01
C ARG A 78 3.72 -6.56 -11.73
N LYS A 79 2.47 -6.58 -11.29
CA LYS A 79 1.40 -7.42 -11.85
C LYS A 79 1.05 -7.04 -13.30
N THR A 80 1.10 -5.76 -13.64
CA THR A 80 0.73 -5.26 -14.97
C THR A 80 1.91 -5.18 -15.96
N LYS A 81 3.11 -5.60 -15.57
CA LYS A 81 4.32 -5.49 -16.39
C LYS A 81 4.11 -5.99 -17.82
N HIS A 82 3.54 -7.17 -18.00
CA HIS A 82 3.30 -7.76 -19.33
C HIS A 82 2.26 -6.98 -20.14
N VAL A 83 1.18 -6.54 -19.51
CA VAL A 83 0.15 -5.73 -20.18
C VAL A 83 0.73 -4.40 -20.65
N ARG A 84 1.58 -3.78 -19.84
CA ARG A 84 2.27 -2.53 -20.17
C ARG A 84 3.29 -2.72 -21.30
N GLN A 85 3.98 -3.84 -21.36
CA GLN A 85 4.88 -4.18 -22.47
C GLN A 85 4.09 -4.36 -23.78
N LEU A 86 2.94 -5.03 -23.75
CA LEU A 86 2.06 -5.15 -24.90
C LEU A 86 1.53 -3.78 -25.34
N ALA A 87 1.17 -2.91 -24.41
CA ALA A 87 0.70 -1.55 -24.71
C ALA A 87 1.73 -0.69 -25.45
N ALA A 88 3.02 -0.98 -25.28
CA ALA A 88 4.10 -0.29 -25.97
C ALA A 88 4.29 -0.71 -27.44
N THR A 89 3.56 -1.74 -27.93
CA THR A 89 3.63 -2.17 -29.32
C THR A 89 2.82 -1.24 -30.23
N PRO A 90 3.27 -0.95 -31.47
CA PRO A 90 2.66 0.05 -32.34
C PRO A 90 1.18 -0.21 -32.72
N HIS A 91 0.70 -1.44 -32.57
CA HIS A 91 -0.66 -1.85 -32.97
C HIS A 91 -1.46 -2.41 -31.81
N ALA A 92 -1.09 -2.12 -30.56
CA ALA A 92 -1.81 -2.59 -29.40
C ALA A 92 -3.24 -1.98 -29.38
N PRO A 93 -4.27 -2.79 -29.16
CA PRO A 93 -5.66 -2.29 -29.03
C PRO A 93 -5.80 -1.55 -27.69
N GLN A 94 -5.63 -0.23 -27.70
CA GLN A 94 -5.58 0.61 -26.51
C GLN A 94 -6.82 0.43 -25.59
N ALA A 95 -8.01 0.26 -26.17
CA ALA A 95 -9.22 0.02 -25.39
C ALA A 95 -9.13 -1.28 -24.57
N SER A 96 -8.61 -2.36 -25.16
CA SER A 96 -8.42 -3.64 -24.45
C SER A 96 -7.35 -3.56 -23.37
N VAL A 97 -6.25 -2.87 -23.66
CA VAL A 97 -5.19 -2.62 -22.67
C VAL A 97 -5.73 -1.84 -21.47
N THR A 98 -6.47 -0.77 -21.72
CA THR A 98 -7.10 0.04 -20.65
C THR A 98 -8.07 -0.79 -19.83
N ALA A 99 -8.90 -1.63 -20.45
CA ALA A 99 -9.83 -2.50 -19.76
C ALA A 99 -9.11 -3.52 -18.87
N LEU A 100 -8.02 -4.14 -19.35
CA LEU A 100 -7.20 -5.08 -18.56
C LEU A 100 -6.52 -4.39 -17.36
N LEU A 101 -5.95 -3.21 -17.57
CA LEU A 101 -5.34 -2.44 -16.48
C LEU A 101 -6.37 -2.02 -15.44
N ALA A 102 -7.57 -1.62 -15.86
CA ALA A 102 -8.65 -1.25 -14.95
C ALA A 102 -9.15 -2.45 -14.13
N ALA A 103 -9.31 -3.61 -14.76
CA ALA A 103 -9.71 -4.84 -14.07
C ALA A 103 -8.65 -5.27 -13.03
N GLU A 104 -7.36 -5.20 -13.39
CA GLU A 104 -6.29 -5.52 -12.44
C GLU A 104 -6.21 -4.51 -11.29
N ALA A 105 -6.41 -3.22 -11.55
CA ALA A 105 -6.47 -2.20 -10.51
C ALA A 105 -7.62 -2.43 -9.53
N GLN A 106 -8.80 -2.81 -10.03
CA GLN A 106 -9.97 -3.12 -9.20
C GLN A 106 -9.72 -4.35 -8.32
N LYS A 107 -9.16 -5.43 -8.89
CA LYS A 107 -8.81 -6.63 -8.17
C LYS A 107 -7.80 -6.34 -7.06
N LEU A 108 -6.72 -5.63 -7.39
CA LEU A 108 -5.68 -5.24 -6.46
C LEU A 108 -6.22 -4.37 -5.31
N ALA A 109 -7.10 -3.42 -5.61
CA ALA A 109 -7.73 -2.59 -4.57
C ALA A 109 -8.54 -3.43 -3.58
N ALA A 110 -9.26 -4.45 -4.06
CA ALA A 110 -10.01 -5.37 -3.19
C ALA A 110 -9.06 -6.26 -2.35
N GLU A 111 -7.95 -6.74 -2.92
CA GLU A 111 -6.93 -7.52 -2.22
C GLU A 111 -6.27 -6.68 -1.11
N PHE A 112 -5.83 -5.46 -1.42
CA PHE A 112 -5.28 -4.54 -0.40
C PHE A 112 -6.29 -4.20 0.68
N LEU A 113 -7.54 -3.89 0.32
CA LEU A 113 -8.58 -3.61 1.30
C LEU A 113 -8.78 -4.78 2.26
N ASN A 114 -8.77 -6.02 1.76
CA ASN A 114 -8.88 -7.21 2.58
C ASN A 114 -7.70 -7.33 3.56
N ILE A 115 -6.46 -7.10 3.11
CA ILE A 115 -5.27 -7.09 3.97
C ILE A 115 -5.39 -6.01 5.05
N LEU A 116 -5.75 -4.77 4.65
CA LEU A 116 -5.88 -3.63 5.56
C LEU A 116 -6.91 -3.87 6.66
N VAL A 117 -8.06 -4.43 6.31
CA VAL A 117 -9.14 -4.74 7.28
C VAL A 117 -8.72 -5.89 8.19
N ARG A 118 -8.17 -6.97 7.65
CA ARG A 118 -7.71 -8.12 8.45
C ARG A 118 -6.55 -7.79 9.38
N ALA A 119 -5.71 -6.84 9.01
CA ALA A 119 -4.61 -6.39 9.85
C ALA A 119 -5.09 -5.84 11.21
N ILE A 120 -6.32 -5.29 11.27
CA ILE A 120 -6.89 -4.78 12.52
C ILE A 120 -6.98 -5.88 13.58
N ASP A 121 -7.26 -7.11 13.19
CA ASP A 121 -7.37 -8.26 14.10
C ASP A 121 -6.02 -8.65 14.74
N TYR A 122 -4.92 -8.21 14.13
CA TYR A 122 -3.54 -8.44 14.60
C TYR A 122 -2.93 -7.23 15.31
N CYS A 123 -3.66 -6.12 15.42
CA CYS A 123 -3.20 -4.95 16.13
C CYS A 123 -3.33 -5.11 17.65
N PRO A 124 -2.46 -4.48 18.45
CA PRO A 124 -2.71 -4.32 19.87
C PRO A 124 -4.06 -3.64 20.13
N PRO A 125 -4.74 -3.94 21.24
CA PRO A 125 -6.06 -3.37 21.54
C PRO A 125 -6.04 -1.87 21.86
N VAL A 126 -4.86 -1.32 22.16
CA VAL A 126 -4.65 0.09 22.54
C VAL A 126 -3.29 0.57 22.00
N ASP A 127 -3.17 1.88 21.84
CA ASP A 127 -1.91 2.59 21.53
C ASP A 127 -1.20 2.08 20.27
N VAL A 128 -1.96 1.74 19.23
CA VAL A 128 -1.44 1.18 17.97
C VAL A 128 -0.52 2.19 17.28
N THR A 129 0.74 1.83 17.10
CA THR A 129 1.70 2.58 16.29
C THR A 129 1.62 2.18 14.81
N PHE A 130 2.13 3.03 13.90
CA PHE A 130 2.20 2.66 12.48
C PHE A 130 3.17 1.50 12.23
N GLY A 131 4.19 1.33 13.08
CA GLY A 131 5.09 0.19 13.02
C GLY A 131 4.38 -1.12 13.38
N GLU A 132 3.56 -1.13 14.42
CA GLU A 132 2.74 -2.27 14.79
C GLU A 132 1.69 -2.59 13.73
N TYR A 133 1.11 -1.55 13.11
CA TYR A 133 0.20 -1.75 11.98
C TYR A 133 0.90 -2.40 10.78
N LEU A 134 2.17 -2.04 10.49
CA LEU A 134 2.97 -2.76 9.48
C LEU A 134 3.14 -4.24 9.84
N ARG A 135 3.47 -4.56 11.08
CA ARG A 135 3.55 -5.97 11.54
C ARG A 135 2.24 -6.70 11.36
N ALA A 136 1.14 -6.04 11.70
CA ALA A 136 -0.20 -6.58 11.51
C ALA A 136 -0.53 -6.83 10.04
N LEU A 137 -0.17 -5.91 9.13
CA LEU A 137 -0.35 -6.07 7.68
C LEU A 137 0.44 -7.26 7.14
N VAL A 138 1.71 -7.37 7.51
CA VAL A 138 2.59 -8.48 7.09
C VAL A 138 2.05 -9.81 7.61
N THR A 139 1.62 -9.86 8.87
CA THR A 139 1.06 -11.08 9.48
C THR A 139 -0.27 -11.48 8.84
N ALA A 140 -1.18 -10.54 8.61
CA ALA A 140 -2.47 -10.80 7.97
C ALA A 140 -2.31 -11.35 6.55
N ASP A 141 -1.37 -10.81 5.78
CA ASP A 141 -1.07 -11.31 4.44
C ASP A 141 -0.41 -12.69 4.49
N ALA A 142 0.58 -12.91 5.36
CA ALA A 142 1.27 -14.19 5.50
C ALA A 142 0.31 -15.34 5.88
N VAL A 143 -0.68 -15.07 6.74
CA VAL A 143 -1.71 -16.06 7.10
C VAL A 143 -2.66 -16.34 5.92
N THR A 144 -2.95 -15.34 5.10
CA THR A 144 -3.91 -15.45 3.98
C THR A 144 -3.26 -16.01 2.73
N VAL A 145 -2.03 -15.56 2.40
CA VAL A 145 -1.28 -15.93 1.19
C VAL A 145 0.17 -16.23 1.56
N PRO A 146 0.46 -17.43 2.11
CA PRO A 146 1.79 -17.77 2.63
C PRO A 146 2.94 -17.55 1.63
N ASP A 147 2.73 -17.90 0.35
CA ASP A 147 3.77 -17.86 -0.68
C ASP A 147 4.04 -16.47 -1.27
N ASP A 148 3.21 -15.48 -1.01
CA ASP A 148 3.28 -14.11 -1.55
C ASP A 148 3.82 -14.01 -3.00
N PRO A 149 3.17 -14.61 -3.98
CA PRO A 149 3.72 -14.70 -5.34
C PRO A 149 3.84 -13.33 -6.03
N CYS A 150 3.21 -12.31 -5.50
CA CYS A 150 3.22 -10.97 -6.05
C CYS A 150 4.05 -9.97 -5.23
N GLY A 151 4.60 -10.38 -4.09
CA GLY A 151 5.47 -9.56 -3.25
C GLY A 151 4.72 -8.41 -2.56
N TYR A 152 3.56 -8.68 -1.98
CA TYR A 152 2.77 -7.69 -1.22
C TYR A 152 3.53 -7.27 0.05
N ARG A 153 4.07 -8.25 0.78
CA ARG A 153 4.81 -8.00 2.03
C ARG A 153 6.07 -7.19 1.78
N GLU A 154 6.85 -7.56 0.75
CA GLU A 154 8.01 -6.79 0.33
C GLU A 154 7.64 -5.34 -0.03
N ALA A 155 6.55 -5.15 -0.78
CA ALA A 155 6.10 -3.82 -1.18
C ALA A 155 5.66 -2.97 0.03
N LEU A 156 4.95 -3.56 1.01
CA LEU A 156 4.55 -2.90 2.25
C LEU A 156 5.76 -2.48 3.07
N VAL A 157 6.69 -3.40 3.34
CA VAL A 157 7.91 -3.13 4.11
C VAL A 157 8.74 -2.03 3.44
N TYR A 158 8.94 -2.12 2.12
CA TYR A 158 9.68 -1.11 1.39
C TYR A 158 9.03 0.28 1.48
N ALA A 159 7.71 0.35 1.27
CA ALA A 159 6.99 1.61 1.30
C ALA A 159 7.05 2.25 2.70
N PHE A 160 6.74 1.52 3.76
CA PHE A 160 6.78 2.04 5.13
C PHE A 160 8.17 2.57 5.49
N ARG A 161 9.22 1.81 5.17
CA ARG A 161 10.61 2.26 5.35
C ARG A 161 10.89 3.56 4.59
N ARG A 162 10.42 3.67 3.35
CA ARG A 162 10.62 4.82 2.49
C ARG A 162 9.96 6.08 3.03
N TYR A 163 8.81 5.94 3.69
CA TYR A 163 8.12 7.02 4.37
C TYR A 163 8.62 7.30 5.79
N GLY A 164 9.71 6.64 6.21
CA GLY A 164 10.33 6.86 7.51
C GLY A 164 9.59 6.24 8.69
N ILE A 165 8.60 5.38 8.43
CA ILE A 165 7.87 4.67 9.49
C ILE A 165 8.79 3.58 10.04
N ARG A 166 9.04 3.63 11.34
CA ARG A 166 9.88 2.66 12.07
C ARG A 166 9.01 1.63 12.77
N VAL A 167 9.61 0.47 13.00
CA VAL A 167 9.01 -0.60 13.79
C VAL A 167 9.89 -0.81 15.00
N ASP A 168 9.35 -0.57 16.18
CA ASP A 168 10.07 -0.76 17.43
C ASP A 168 10.05 -2.23 17.87
N GLY A 169 11.08 -2.64 18.61
CA GLY A 169 11.15 -3.99 19.18
C GLY A 169 11.44 -5.12 18.19
N VAL A 170 11.87 -4.81 16.95
CA VAL A 170 12.30 -5.80 15.95
C VAL A 170 13.80 -5.67 15.66
N ALA A 171 14.47 -6.79 15.32
CA ALA A 171 15.88 -6.78 15.00
C ALA A 171 16.17 -6.09 13.66
N ASP A 172 15.31 -6.31 12.69
CA ASP A 172 15.36 -5.73 11.35
C ASP A 172 13.95 -5.69 10.72
N LEU A 173 13.86 -5.27 9.45
CA LEU A 173 12.61 -5.24 8.70
C LEU A 173 12.45 -6.45 7.76
N SER A 174 13.02 -7.60 8.12
CA SER A 174 12.73 -8.85 7.42
C SER A 174 11.30 -9.31 7.71
N GLU A 175 10.74 -10.11 6.83
CA GLU A 175 9.42 -10.68 7.03
C GLU A 175 9.33 -11.45 8.34
N GLU A 176 10.33 -12.29 8.62
CA GLU A 176 10.40 -13.09 9.84
C GLU A 176 10.42 -12.25 11.12
N SER A 177 11.14 -11.12 11.12
CA SER A 177 11.20 -10.20 12.26
C SER A 177 9.90 -9.43 12.47
N LEU A 178 9.12 -9.22 11.40
CA LEU A 178 7.87 -8.47 11.44
C LEU A 178 6.67 -9.31 11.81
N LEU A 179 6.68 -10.62 11.54
CA LEU A 179 5.57 -11.50 11.89
C LEU A 179 5.28 -11.48 13.40
N TRP A 180 4.01 -11.45 13.76
CA TRP A 180 3.60 -11.74 15.11
C TRP A 180 3.75 -13.23 15.38
N CYS A 181 4.63 -13.57 16.32
CA CYS A 181 4.76 -14.96 16.75
C CYS A 181 3.52 -15.40 17.54
N PRO A 182 3.09 -16.67 17.42
CA PRO A 182 2.11 -17.23 18.34
C PRO A 182 2.58 -17.06 19.79
N PRO A 183 1.67 -16.86 20.74
CA PRO A 183 2.04 -16.74 22.15
C PRO A 183 2.78 -18.00 22.61
N GLU A 184 3.89 -17.84 23.30
CA GLU A 184 4.70 -18.95 23.84
C GLU A 184 3.93 -19.82 24.85
N ARG A 185 2.87 -19.27 25.44
CA ARG A 185 1.98 -19.95 26.39
C ARG A 185 0.57 -20.00 25.82
N PRO A 186 -0.14 -21.11 26.02
CA PRO A 186 -1.56 -21.15 25.68
C PRO A 186 -2.32 -20.06 26.42
N LEU A 187 -3.17 -19.36 25.69
CA LEU A 187 -4.06 -18.38 26.30
C LEU A 187 -4.98 -19.08 27.31
N PRO A 188 -5.28 -18.45 28.47
CA PRO A 188 -6.26 -18.99 29.39
C PRO A 188 -7.61 -19.13 28.66
N PRO A 189 -8.41 -20.15 29.01
CA PRO A 189 -9.74 -20.27 28.43
C PRO A 189 -10.54 -18.99 28.71
N VAL A 190 -11.24 -18.54 27.70
CA VAL A 190 -12.18 -17.40 27.83
C VAL A 190 -13.44 -17.97 28.46
N ASP A 191 -13.77 -17.54 29.68
CA ASP A 191 -15.01 -17.90 30.40
C ASP A 191 -16.23 -17.23 29.74
#